data_111549e43dec10e00c130649647936fa
#
_entry.id   111549e43dec10e00c130649647936fa
#
_cell.length_a   1.000
_cell.length_b   1.000
_cell.length_c   1.000
_cell.angle_alpha   90.00
_cell.angle_beta   90.00
_cell.angle_gamma   90.00
#
_symmetry.space_group_name_H-M   'P 1'
#
loop_
_entity.id
_entity.type
_entity.pdbx_description
1 polymer ?
#
loop_
_entity_poly.entity_id
_entity_poly.type
_entity_poly.pdbx_seq_one_letter_code
_entity_poly.pdbx_strand_id
1 'polypeptide(L)'
;MPYFDFAGANVLHFFILPNFYNYFLLFMNIITLKSIDSTNQYLKNLIHIQDSLPNFLVVWTPQQTAGVGQYGTKWTSEPYQNLTFSVLFLPEHLDLKDAFLLNMLVPIAIMKVLEKLNIPNINIKWPNDILSQRYKIGGILIENTIQKTKIEKCIIGIGLNLNQTNFDGLSKASS
;
A
#
# COMPACT_ATOMS: atom_id res chain seq x y z
N MET A 1 7.35 16.58 23.36
CA MET A 1 7.44 16.11 21.96
C MET A 1 6.13 16.48 21.30
N PRO A 2 6.10 17.25 20.22
CA PRO A 2 4.85 17.53 19.57
C PRO A 2 4.33 16.24 18.91
N TYR A 3 3.22 15.73 19.41
CA TYR A 3 2.39 14.80 18.69
C TYR A 3 1.88 15.53 17.46
N PHE A 4 2.23 15.06 16.26
CA PHE A 4 1.56 15.51 15.06
C PHE A 4 0.18 14.88 15.07
N ASP A 5 -0.81 15.67 15.41
CA ASP A 5 -2.21 15.28 15.37
C ASP A 5 -2.67 15.20 13.91
N PHE A 6 -2.69 14.00 13.35
CA PHE A 6 -3.34 13.73 12.07
C PHE A 6 -4.87 13.94 12.11
N ALA A 7 -5.44 14.22 13.29
CA ALA A 7 -6.86 14.53 13.45
C ALA A 7 -7.31 15.77 12.65
N GLY A 8 -6.37 16.64 12.24
CA GLY A 8 -6.64 17.75 11.34
C GLY A 8 -6.49 17.44 9.86
N ALA A 9 -5.70 16.42 9.50
CA ALA A 9 -5.57 15.94 8.14
C ALA A 9 -6.41 14.66 7.99
N ASN A 10 -7.71 14.83 7.86
CA ASN A 10 -8.60 13.75 7.49
C ASN A 10 -8.14 13.25 6.10
N VAL A 11 -7.27 12.21 6.08
CA VAL A 11 -6.73 11.64 4.82
C VAL A 11 -7.89 11.17 3.95
N LEU A 12 -8.98 10.71 4.56
CA LEU A 12 -10.28 10.55 3.88
C LEU A 12 -10.76 11.88 3.26
N HIS A 13 -10.52 13.02 3.89
CA HIS A 13 -10.95 14.33 3.37
C HIS A 13 -10.09 14.81 2.18
N PHE A 14 -8.82 14.42 2.10
CA PHE A 14 -7.98 14.70 0.93
C PHE A 14 -8.45 13.92 -0.31
N PHE A 15 -9.02 12.74 -0.12
CA PHE A 15 -9.72 11.99 -1.18
C PHE A 15 -11.15 12.51 -1.43
N ILE A 16 -11.68 13.43 -0.62
CA ILE A 16 -13.07 13.95 -0.68
C ILE A 16 -13.09 15.44 -1.15
N LEU A 17 -12.12 15.94 -1.88
CA LEU A 17 -12.32 17.20 -2.61
C LEU A 17 -13.37 16.94 -3.73
N PRO A 18 -14.59 17.54 -3.65
CA PRO A 18 -15.74 17.08 -4.43
C PRO A 18 -15.54 17.06 -5.95
N ASN A 19 -14.66 17.89 -6.48
CA ASN A 19 -14.41 17.99 -7.92
C ASN A 19 -13.24 17.10 -8.39
N PHE A 20 -12.22 16.87 -7.54
CA PHE A 20 -11.09 15.98 -7.89
C PHE A 20 -11.47 14.51 -7.69
N TYR A 21 -12.28 14.22 -6.68
CA TYR A 21 -12.77 12.89 -6.35
C TYR A 21 -13.62 12.28 -7.46
N ASN A 22 -14.53 13.05 -8.05
CA ASN A 22 -15.37 12.56 -9.15
C ASN A 22 -14.58 12.31 -10.43
N TYR A 23 -13.57 13.13 -10.76
CA TYR A 23 -12.72 12.90 -11.92
C TYR A 23 -11.73 11.77 -11.69
N PHE A 24 -11.16 11.65 -10.48
CA PHE A 24 -10.18 10.61 -10.14
C PHE A 24 -10.82 9.22 -10.03
N LEU A 25 -12.01 9.11 -9.44
CA LEU A 25 -12.76 7.85 -9.36
C LEU A 25 -13.29 7.36 -10.72
N LEU A 26 -13.54 8.27 -11.67
CA LEU A 26 -13.95 7.90 -13.03
C LEU A 26 -12.83 7.15 -13.79
N PHE A 27 -11.57 7.28 -13.37
CA PHE A 27 -10.42 6.65 -14.04
C PHE A 27 -9.74 5.55 -13.20
N MET A 28 -10.09 5.37 -11.93
CA MET A 28 -9.53 4.32 -11.09
C MET A 28 -10.54 3.21 -10.83
N ASN A 29 -10.16 1.99 -11.17
CA ASN A 29 -10.93 0.81 -10.79
C ASN A 29 -10.61 0.48 -9.32
N ILE A 30 -11.51 0.82 -8.39
CA ILE A 30 -11.34 0.57 -6.96
C ILE A 30 -12.42 -0.38 -6.46
N ILE A 31 -11.98 -1.49 -5.87
CA ILE A 31 -12.83 -2.40 -5.09
C ILE A 31 -12.68 -2.03 -3.62
N THR A 32 -13.78 -1.64 -3.01
CA THR A 32 -13.83 -1.32 -1.57
C THR A 32 -14.48 -2.46 -0.80
N LEU A 33 -13.78 -2.98 0.20
CA LEU A 33 -14.26 -4.05 1.07
C LEU A 33 -14.38 -3.54 2.50
N LYS A 34 -15.41 -3.94 3.23
CA LYS A 34 -15.57 -3.55 4.64
C LYS A 34 -14.52 -4.18 5.54
N SER A 35 -14.19 -5.44 5.28
CA SER A 35 -13.15 -6.21 5.97
C SER A 35 -12.73 -7.37 5.09
N ILE A 36 -11.45 -7.73 5.13
CA ILE A 36 -10.90 -8.90 4.41
C ILE A 36 -9.64 -9.40 5.14
N ASP A 37 -9.26 -10.63 4.89
CA ASP A 37 -8.04 -11.21 5.47
C ASP A 37 -6.80 -10.45 5.00
N SER A 38 -6.64 -10.34 3.69
CA SER A 38 -5.55 -9.62 3.04
C SER A 38 -5.96 -9.10 1.67
N THR A 39 -5.69 -7.83 1.39
CA THR A 39 -5.96 -7.22 0.08
C THR A 39 -5.11 -7.85 -1.03
N ASN A 40 -3.86 -8.25 -0.73
CA ASN A 40 -3.02 -9.01 -1.67
C ASN A 40 -3.64 -10.38 -2.00
N GLN A 41 -4.07 -11.11 -0.97
CA GLN A 41 -4.68 -12.43 -1.17
C GLN A 41 -6.01 -12.33 -1.94
N TYR A 42 -6.79 -11.30 -1.69
CA TYR A 42 -8.00 -11.04 -2.45
C TYR A 42 -7.71 -10.83 -3.94
N LEU A 43 -6.71 -9.98 -4.28
CA LEU A 43 -6.29 -9.78 -5.66
C LEU A 43 -5.74 -11.06 -6.31
N LYS A 44 -4.98 -11.87 -5.59
CA LYS A 44 -4.54 -13.19 -6.09
C LYS A 44 -5.72 -14.06 -6.48
N ASN A 45 -6.71 -14.17 -5.60
CA ASN A 45 -7.90 -14.97 -5.87
C ASN A 45 -8.68 -14.40 -7.06
N LEU A 46 -8.81 -13.07 -7.14
CA LEU A 46 -9.51 -12.40 -8.23
C LEU A 46 -8.86 -12.66 -9.59
N ILE A 47 -7.52 -12.64 -9.67
CA ILE A 47 -6.74 -12.95 -10.86
C ILE A 47 -6.98 -14.40 -11.35
N HIS A 48 -7.27 -15.34 -10.45
CA HIS A 48 -7.53 -16.72 -10.80
C HIS A 48 -8.95 -16.96 -11.31
N ILE A 49 -9.92 -16.13 -10.95
CA ILE A 49 -11.33 -16.31 -11.31
C ILE A 49 -11.81 -15.38 -12.43
N GLN A 50 -11.03 -14.37 -12.77
CA GLN A 50 -11.34 -13.42 -13.84
C GLN A 50 -10.20 -13.36 -14.86
N ASP A 51 -10.51 -13.65 -16.12
CA ASP A 51 -9.52 -13.70 -17.20
C ASP A 51 -8.94 -12.31 -17.56
N SER A 52 -9.72 -11.25 -17.36
CA SER A 52 -9.30 -9.90 -17.67
C SER A 52 -9.62 -8.95 -16.54
N LEU A 53 -8.59 -8.32 -16.01
CA LEU A 53 -8.68 -7.27 -15.00
C LEU A 53 -8.02 -5.99 -15.53
N PRO A 54 -8.53 -4.81 -15.16
CA PRO A 54 -7.90 -3.56 -15.56
C PRO A 54 -6.54 -3.38 -14.89
N ASN A 55 -5.58 -2.83 -15.63
CA ASN A 55 -4.32 -2.39 -15.04
C ASN A 55 -4.57 -1.30 -14.00
N PHE A 56 -3.79 -1.29 -12.94
CA PHE A 56 -3.98 -0.41 -11.78
C PHE A 56 -5.32 -0.58 -11.04
N LEU A 57 -5.91 -1.80 -11.09
CA LEU A 57 -7.01 -2.14 -10.20
C LEU A 57 -6.55 -2.06 -8.74
N VAL A 58 -7.27 -1.30 -7.94
CA VAL A 58 -7.00 -1.13 -6.50
C VAL A 58 -8.01 -1.92 -5.68
N VAL A 59 -7.54 -2.65 -4.69
CA VAL A 59 -8.38 -3.24 -3.64
C VAL A 59 -8.02 -2.57 -2.33
N TRP A 60 -9.00 -1.95 -1.68
CA TRP A 60 -8.83 -1.25 -0.41
C TRP A 60 -9.79 -1.77 0.65
N THR A 61 -9.33 -1.78 1.89
CA THR A 61 -10.14 -2.10 3.06
C THR A 61 -9.71 -1.27 4.27
N PRO A 62 -10.65 -0.81 5.12
CA PRO A 62 -10.30 -0.20 6.40
C PRO A 62 -9.86 -1.24 7.45
N GLN A 63 -10.07 -2.56 7.18
CA GLN A 63 -9.74 -3.61 8.13
C GLN A 63 -9.17 -4.84 7.43
N GLN A 64 -7.90 -5.15 7.67
CA GLN A 64 -7.30 -6.45 7.38
C GLN A 64 -7.25 -7.31 8.66
N THR A 65 -7.74 -8.54 8.58
CA THR A 65 -7.78 -9.47 9.73
C THR A 65 -6.58 -10.43 9.77
N ALA A 66 -5.96 -10.67 8.62
CA ALA A 66 -4.77 -11.51 8.48
C ALA A 66 -3.76 -10.89 7.49
N GLY A 67 -3.39 -9.62 7.72
CA GLY A 67 -2.44 -8.92 6.87
C GLY A 67 -1.08 -9.62 6.85
N VAL A 68 -0.48 -9.69 5.65
CA VAL A 68 0.81 -10.36 5.41
C VAL A 68 1.84 -9.33 4.97
N GLY A 69 3.03 -9.42 5.55
CA GLY A 69 4.22 -8.68 5.14
C GLY A 69 5.23 -9.55 4.43
N GLN A 70 6.42 -9.01 4.19
CA GLN A 70 7.50 -9.72 3.51
C GLN A 70 7.99 -10.92 4.32
N TYR A 71 8.36 -12.01 3.62
CA TYR A 71 8.81 -13.29 4.22
C TYR A 71 7.82 -13.92 5.21
N GLY A 72 6.51 -13.69 5.01
CA GLY A 72 5.48 -14.25 5.87
C GLY A 72 5.31 -13.56 7.21
N THR A 73 5.94 -12.41 7.41
CA THR A 73 5.71 -11.61 8.62
C THR A 73 4.26 -11.10 8.64
N LYS A 74 3.74 -10.87 9.84
CA LYS A 74 2.39 -10.34 10.00
C LYS A 74 2.38 -8.83 9.82
N TRP A 75 1.43 -8.32 9.04
CA TRP A 75 1.05 -6.91 9.04
C TRP A 75 -0.18 -6.72 9.94
N THR A 76 0.00 -6.02 11.04
CA THR A 76 -1.08 -5.74 12.00
C THR A 76 -1.55 -4.31 11.83
N SER A 77 -2.85 -4.11 11.71
CA SER A 77 -3.46 -2.78 11.61
C SER A 77 -4.75 -2.75 12.42
N GLU A 78 -4.95 -1.70 13.20
CA GLU A 78 -6.23 -1.44 13.85
C GLU A 78 -7.27 -0.99 12.82
N PRO A 79 -8.53 -1.43 12.95
CA PRO A 79 -9.59 -1.04 12.02
C PRO A 79 -9.74 0.48 11.94
N TYR A 80 -9.84 1.01 10.72
CA TYR A 80 -10.03 2.44 10.42
C TYR A 80 -8.90 3.37 10.88
N GLN A 81 -7.75 2.83 11.34
CA GLN A 81 -6.62 3.65 11.80
C GLN A 81 -5.47 3.72 10.78
N ASN A 82 -5.51 2.86 9.76
CA ASN A 82 -4.41 2.71 8.80
C ASN A 82 -4.94 2.67 7.37
N LEU A 83 -4.08 2.98 6.42
CA LEU A 83 -4.36 2.80 5.00
C LEU A 83 -3.75 1.47 4.53
N THR A 84 -4.60 0.52 4.17
CA THR A 84 -4.19 -0.78 3.64
C THR A 84 -4.87 -1.05 2.31
N PHE A 85 -4.07 -1.21 1.27
CA PHE A 85 -4.58 -1.49 -0.07
C PHE A 85 -3.56 -2.26 -0.90
N SER A 86 -4.05 -2.85 -1.98
CA SER A 86 -3.21 -3.52 -2.98
C SER A 86 -3.55 -3.03 -4.37
N VAL A 87 -2.54 -2.92 -5.22
CA VAL A 87 -2.66 -2.50 -6.62
C VAL A 87 -2.24 -3.66 -7.52
N LEU A 88 -3.06 -3.99 -8.50
CA LEU A 88 -2.68 -4.86 -9.61
C LEU A 88 -1.94 -4.04 -10.67
N PHE A 89 -0.69 -4.37 -10.91
CA PHE A 89 0.09 -3.79 -12.00
C PHE A 89 0.37 -4.85 -13.06
N LEU A 90 0.01 -4.53 -14.30
CA LEU A 90 0.20 -5.37 -15.47
C LEU A 90 1.24 -4.71 -16.38
N PRO A 91 2.54 -5.03 -16.23
CA PRO A 91 3.57 -4.44 -17.06
C PRO A 91 3.52 -5.01 -18.48
N GLU A 92 3.61 -4.15 -19.48
CA GLU A 92 3.71 -4.59 -20.89
C GLU A 92 5.05 -5.27 -21.18
N HIS A 93 6.14 -4.69 -20.66
CA HIS A 93 7.51 -5.16 -20.89
C HIS A 93 8.32 -5.01 -19.60
N LEU A 94 8.36 -6.07 -18.78
CA LEU A 94 9.22 -6.11 -17.60
C LEU A 94 9.91 -7.47 -17.51
N ASP A 95 11.21 -7.49 -17.78
CA ASP A 95 12.01 -8.69 -17.64
C ASP A 95 12.20 -9.04 -16.15
N LEU A 96 12.30 -10.33 -15.86
CA LEU A 96 12.52 -10.81 -14.48
C LEU A 96 13.80 -10.23 -13.86
N LYS A 97 14.86 -10.04 -14.67
CA LYS A 97 16.12 -9.41 -14.23
C LYS A 97 15.93 -7.98 -13.70
N ASP A 98 14.88 -7.29 -14.15
CA ASP A 98 14.55 -5.90 -13.81
C ASP A 98 13.50 -5.80 -12.71
N ALA A 99 13.08 -6.94 -12.12
CA ALA A 99 12.08 -6.97 -11.04
C ALA A 99 12.44 -6.06 -9.84
N PHE A 100 13.73 -5.88 -9.58
CA PHE A 100 14.21 -5.02 -8.50
C PHE A 100 13.80 -3.55 -8.68
N LEU A 101 13.55 -3.10 -9.92
CA LEU A 101 13.10 -1.73 -10.20
C LEU A 101 11.78 -1.42 -9.50
N LEU A 102 10.88 -2.40 -9.37
CA LEU A 102 9.63 -2.20 -8.63
C LEU A 102 9.88 -1.93 -7.15
N ASN A 103 10.86 -2.64 -6.55
CA ASN A 103 11.25 -2.41 -5.16
C ASN A 103 11.93 -1.04 -4.95
N MET A 104 12.38 -0.39 -6.01
CA MET A 104 12.91 0.97 -5.96
C MET A 104 11.82 2.02 -6.24
N LEU A 105 11.05 1.82 -7.31
CA LEU A 105 10.10 2.83 -7.79
C LEU A 105 8.89 2.98 -6.87
N VAL A 106 8.35 1.89 -6.34
CA VAL A 106 7.16 1.93 -5.48
C VAL A 106 7.42 2.70 -4.18
N PRO A 107 8.49 2.40 -3.40
CA PRO A 107 8.82 3.21 -2.22
C PRO A 107 9.09 4.68 -2.54
N ILE A 108 9.77 4.99 -3.67
CA ILE A 108 10.03 6.37 -4.09
C ILE A 108 8.71 7.09 -4.40
N ALA A 109 7.77 6.44 -5.06
CA ALA A 109 6.47 7.03 -5.35
C ALA A 109 5.69 7.36 -4.06
N ILE A 110 5.68 6.43 -3.09
CA ILE A 110 5.08 6.64 -1.77
C ILE A 110 5.77 7.80 -1.04
N MET A 111 7.10 7.79 -1.00
CA MET A 111 7.89 8.85 -0.37
C MET A 111 7.51 10.23 -0.91
N LYS A 112 7.45 10.38 -2.25
CA LYS A 112 7.05 11.64 -2.89
C LYS A 112 5.64 12.10 -2.50
N VAL A 113 4.70 11.18 -2.30
CA VAL A 113 3.36 11.52 -1.82
C VAL A 113 3.41 12.00 -0.37
N LEU A 114 4.13 11.27 0.50
CA LEU A 114 4.25 11.63 1.92
C LEU A 114 4.98 12.96 2.13
N GLU A 115 6.00 13.26 1.31
CA GLU A 115 6.67 14.57 1.30
C GLU A 115 5.70 15.70 0.94
N LYS A 116 4.83 15.51 -0.06
CA LYS A 116 3.78 16.48 -0.41
C LYS A 116 2.75 16.69 0.71
N LEU A 117 2.56 15.68 1.55
CA LEU A 117 1.71 15.76 2.75
C LEU A 117 2.46 16.34 3.96
N ASN A 118 3.70 16.84 3.77
CA ASN A 118 4.56 17.40 4.80
C ASN A 118 4.90 16.44 5.95
N ILE A 119 4.93 15.14 5.69
CA ILE A 119 5.41 14.16 6.66
C ILE A 119 6.93 14.32 6.81
N PRO A 120 7.45 14.55 8.05
CA PRO A 120 8.84 14.90 8.25
C PRO A 120 9.80 13.73 8.06
N ASN A 121 11.00 14.02 7.53
CA ASN A 121 12.14 13.12 7.52
C ASN A 121 11.83 11.71 6.99
N ILE A 122 11.15 11.64 5.82
CA ILE A 122 10.83 10.37 5.18
C ILE A 122 12.11 9.72 4.65
N ASN A 123 12.25 8.44 4.92
CA ASN A 123 13.36 7.62 4.47
C ASN A 123 12.85 6.26 4.00
N ILE A 124 13.56 5.66 3.06
CA ILE A 124 13.30 4.30 2.60
C ILE A 124 14.33 3.38 3.25
N LYS A 125 13.86 2.44 4.05
CA LYS A 125 14.71 1.34 4.54
C LYS A 125 14.51 0.15 3.61
N TRP A 126 15.51 -0.10 2.80
CA TRP A 126 15.52 -1.20 1.84
C TRP A 126 15.24 -2.56 2.53
N PRO A 127 14.46 -3.46 1.90
CA PRO A 127 13.86 -3.30 0.55
C PRO A 127 12.43 -2.74 0.54
N ASN A 128 11.74 -2.59 1.66
CA ASN A 128 10.29 -2.47 1.66
C ASN A 128 9.68 -1.65 2.80
N ASP A 129 10.50 -0.99 3.63
CA ASP A 129 10.00 -0.20 4.75
C ASP A 129 10.06 1.30 4.46
N ILE A 130 8.98 2.00 4.78
CA ILE A 130 8.93 3.46 4.81
C ILE A 130 9.08 3.92 6.25
N LEU A 131 10.02 4.81 6.47
CA LEU A 131 10.30 5.38 7.79
C LEU A 131 9.98 6.88 7.80
N SER A 132 9.51 7.38 8.93
CA SER A 132 9.61 8.79 9.31
C SER A 132 10.56 8.89 10.49
N GLN A 133 11.60 9.69 10.33
CA GLN A 133 12.73 9.71 11.28
C GLN A 133 13.37 8.31 11.42
N ARG A 134 13.19 7.65 12.57
CA ARG A 134 13.68 6.29 12.86
C ARG A 134 12.58 5.24 12.99
N TYR A 135 11.33 5.66 12.85
CA TYR A 135 10.17 4.79 13.07
C TYR A 135 9.58 4.32 11.74
N LYS A 136 9.19 3.06 11.70
CA LYS A 136 8.49 2.49 10.55
C LYS A 136 7.05 2.97 10.54
N ILE A 137 6.69 3.70 9.49
CA ILE A 137 5.33 4.20 9.25
C ILE A 137 4.63 3.46 8.10
N GLY A 138 5.35 2.62 7.37
CA GLY A 138 4.75 1.86 6.28
C GLY A 138 5.56 0.65 5.86
N GLY A 139 4.89 -0.26 5.18
CA GLY A 139 5.48 -1.45 4.59
C GLY A 139 4.90 -1.74 3.20
N ILE A 140 5.70 -2.35 2.36
CA ILE A 140 5.36 -2.70 0.99
C ILE A 140 5.58 -4.20 0.80
N LEU A 141 4.64 -4.87 0.13
CA LEU A 141 4.73 -6.26 -0.26
C LEU A 141 4.48 -6.39 -1.76
N ILE A 142 5.51 -6.70 -2.54
CA ILE A 142 5.39 -6.93 -3.97
C ILE A 142 5.46 -8.42 -4.26
N GLU A 143 4.44 -8.94 -4.94
CA GLU A 143 4.33 -10.34 -5.32
C GLU A 143 4.14 -10.43 -6.83
N ASN A 144 5.06 -11.11 -7.50
CA ASN A 144 5.12 -11.18 -8.94
C ASN A 144 4.67 -12.54 -9.46
N THR A 145 3.86 -12.55 -10.51
CA THR A 145 3.60 -13.71 -11.34
C THR A 145 4.55 -13.68 -12.52
N ILE A 146 5.33 -14.75 -12.65
CA ILE A 146 6.38 -14.85 -13.66
C ILE A 146 5.93 -15.83 -14.73
N GLN A 147 6.06 -15.43 -16.00
CA GLN A 147 5.87 -16.30 -17.14
C GLN A 147 7.16 -16.30 -18.00
N LYS A 148 7.82 -17.45 -18.07
CA LYS A 148 9.16 -17.60 -18.69
C LYS A 148 10.18 -16.65 -18.04
N THR A 149 10.63 -15.63 -18.74
CA THR A 149 11.60 -14.64 -18.28
C THR A 149 11.01 -13.27 -18.00
N LYS A 150 9.67 -13.16 -18.03
CA LYS A 150 8.98 -11.87 -17.85
C LYS A 150 8.08 -11.89 -16.62
N ILE A 151 7.88 -10.73 -16.04
CA ILE A 151 6.86 -10.49 -15.04
C ILE A 151 5.57 -10.16 -15.78
N GLU A 152 4.57 -11.01 -15.61
CA GLU A 152 3.26 -10.85 -16.24
C GLU A 152 2.33 -9.98 -15.40
N LYS A 153 2.35 -10.20 -14.09
CA LYS A 153 1.47 -9.50 -13.13
C LYS A 153 2.25 -9.20 -11.85
N CYS A 154 1.99 -8.04 -11.27
CA CYS A 154 2.50 -7.65 -9.97
C CYS A 154 1.32 -7.29 -9.07
N ILE A 155 1.30 -7.82 -7.87
CA ILE A 155 0.42 -7.34 -6.79
C ILE A 155 1.29 -6.54 -5.84
N ILE A 156 0.96 -5.27 -5.69
CA ILE A 156 1.71 -4.33 -4.86
C ILE A 156 0.86 -3.98 -3.65
N GLY A 157 1.12 -4.64 -2.52
CA GLY A 157 0.49 -4.36 -1.24
C GLY A 157 1.19 -3.21 -0.53
N ILE A 158 0.41 -2.27 -0.03
CA ILE A 158 0.88 -1.10 0.70
C ILE A 158 0.10 -0.98 1.99
N GLY A 159 0.83 -0.91 3.10
CA GLY A 159 0.30 -0.60 4.42
C GLY A 159 0.98 0.66 4.94
N LEU A 160 0.18 1.67 5.33
CA LEU A 160 0.66 2.90 5.96
C LEU A 160 -0.06 3.08 7.29
N ASN A 161 0.73 3.29 8.34
CA ASN A 161 0.22 3.66 9.66
C ASN A 161 -0.13 5.14 9.62
N LEU A 162 -1.36 5.49 9.99
CA LEU A 162 -1.84 6.87 9.93
C LEU A 162 -2.22 7.41 11.29
N ASN A 163 -3.12 6.73 11.99
CA ASN A 163 -3.69 7.19 13.27
C ASN A 163 -3.57 6.14 14.38
N GLN A 164 -3.01 4.97 14.09
CA GLN A 164 -2.81 3.94 15.09
C GLN A 164 -1.78 4.37 16.12
N THR A 165 -2.11 4.28 17.39
CA THR A 165 -1.23 4.65 18.48
C THR A 165 -0.67 3.45 19.23
N ASN A 166 -1.35 2.30 19.15
CA ASN A 166 -0.90 1.06 19.80
C ASN A 166 -0.19 0.14 18.80
N PHE A 167 1.08 -0.16 19.09
CA PHE A 167 1.93 -1.05 18.29
C PHE A 167 2.53 -2.13 19.18
N ASP A 168 1.68 -2.93 19.83
CA ASP A 168 2.09 -3.99 20.76
C ASP A 168 3.22 -4.87 20.20
N GLY A 169 4.35 -4.89 20.89
CA GLY A 169 5.54 -5.67 20.50
C GLY A 169 6.34 -5.08 19.33
N LEU A 170 5.95 -3.92 18.75
CA LEU A 170 6.61 -3.29 17.61
C LEU A 170 7.27 -1.96 18.01
N SER A 171 8.31 -2.00 18.81
CA SER A 171 9.00 -0.80 19.37
C SER A 171 9.54 0.20 18.35
N LYS A 172 9.61 -0.18 17.06
CA LYS A 172 10.08 0.66 15.96
C LYS A 172 8.97 1.10 15.01
N ALA A 173 7.71 0.76 15.29
CA ALA A 173 6.57 1.22 14.51
C ALA A 173 6.01 2.52 15.08
N SER A 174 5.42 3.34 14.21
CA SER A 174 4.71 4.58 14.53
C SER A 174 3.71 4.91 13.44
N SER A 175 2.86 5.86 13.70
CA SER A 175 1.97 6.53 12.74
C SER A 175 2.31 8.00 12.64
#